data_20b7d5c3477ecadc7e11b03e4d5cd4af
#
_entry.id   20b7d5c3477ecadc7e11b03e4d5cd4af
#
_cell.length_a   1.000
_cell.length_b   1.000
_cell.length_c   1.000
_cell.angle_alpha   90.00
_cell.angle_beta   90.00
_cell.angle_gamma   90.00
#
_symmetry.space_group_name_H-M   'P 1'
#
loop_
_entity.id
_entity.type
_entity.pdbx_description
1 polymer ?
#
loop_
_entity_poly.entity_id
_entity_poly.type
_entity_poly.pdbx_seq_one_letter_code
_entity_poly.pdbx_strand_id
1 'polypeptide(L)'
;MGRHFEVRAAAMAASAKAKSAIYMRASKEIYAAAKSGVPDPESNLALRSAIEKYRKTCPRDVIDRAIEKAKGGDSVAYIPGRYEFFGPGGSFIIVDTLTDNVNRALVGVRTIVTKKGGKMGSVAYNFNYAAYIAFKGDEAKRDETEENLILGDVDVQKVEYEDGEVECTVAPGDLEKAKEVLAGIGVTDFDSAEVTFLPNEYVDLSPRMHRRSKTCSPCLMSAKMSRT
;
A
#
# COMPACT_ATOMS: atom_id res chain seq x y z
N MET A 1 31.67 -6.96 25.22
CA MET A 1 30.40 -6.36 24.77
C MET A 1 29.27 -7.28 25.19
N GLY A 2 28.26 -6.77 25.91
CA GLY A 2 27.29 -7.65 26.62
C GLY A 2 26.22 -8.18 25.67
N ARG A 3 25.65 -9.37 26.01
CA ARG A 3 24.53 -10.05 25.31
C ARG A 3 23.35 -9.12 24.95
N HIS A 4 23.09 -8.11 25.78
CA HIS A 4 22.05 -7.11 25.53
C HIS A 4 22.32 -6.21 24.31
N PHE A 5 23.59 -5.96 23.98
CA PHE A 5 23.95 -5.16 22.80
C PHE A 5 23.69 -5.94 21.51
N GLU A 6 24.03 -7.22 21.47
CA GLU A 6 23.82 -8.04 20.26
C GLU A 6 22.32 -8.23 19.92
N VAL A 7 21.46 -8.44 20.93
CA VAL A 7 20.01 -8.55 20.75
C VAL A 7 19.43 -7.21 20.25
N ARG A 8 19.89 -6.09 20.85
CA ARG A 8 19.44 -4.76 20.42
C ARG A 8 19.97 -4.41 19.03
N ALA A 9 21.19 -4.76 18.70
CA ALA A 9 21.77 -4.52 17.39
C ALA A 9 21.03 -5.27 16.28
N ALA A 10 20.66 -6.52 16.50
CA ALA A 10 19.84 -7.30 15.56
C ALA A 10 18.45 -6.67 15.32
N ALA A 11 17.78 -6.25 16.39
CA ALA A 11 16.48 -5.58 16.31
C ALA A 11 16.58 -4.21 15.62
N MET A 12 17.60 -3.43 15.91
CA MET A 12 17.87 -2.16 15.25
C MET A 12 18.17 -2.34 13.76
N ALA A 13 18.97 -3.35 13.39
CA ALA A 13 19.27 -3.65 12.00
C ALA A 13 18.02 -4.09 11.23
N ALA A 14 17.15 -4.90 11.83
CA ALA A 14 15.89 -5.31 11.23
C ALA A 14 14.94 -4.11 11.03
N SER A 15 14.83 -3.22 12.01
CA SER A 15 14.05 -1.99 11.92
C SER A 15 14.60 -1.03 10.85
N ALA A 16 15.92 -0.83 10.80
CA ALA A 16 16.57 -0.01 9.80
C ALA A 16 16.36 -0.55 8.37
N LYS A 17 16.44 -1.88 8.20
CA LYS A 17 16.16 -2.55 6.92
C LYS A 17 14.72 -2.35 6.47
N ALA A 18 13.76 -2.48 7.39
CA ALA A 18 12.34 -2.25 7.10
C ALA A 18 12.09 -0.80 6.67
N LYS A 19 12.63 0.19 7.41
CA LYS A 19 12.54 1.61 7.05
C LYS A 19 13.17 1.91 5.70
N SER A 20 14.36 1.36 5.42
CA SER A 20 15.04 1.52 4.14
C SER A 20 14.22 0.99 2.97
N ALA A 21 13.54 -0.16 3.15
CA ALA A 21 12.66 -0.72 2.11
C ALA A 21 11.46 0.21 1.82
N ILE A 22 10.84 0.79 2.86
CA ILE A 22 9.76 1.77 2.72
C ILE A 22 10.25 3.01 1.97
N TYR A 23 11.41 3.56 2.34
CA TYR A 23 11.97 4.75 1.69
C TYR A 23 12.33 4.52 0.23
N MET A 24 12.87 3.34 -0.10
CA MET A 24 13.15 2.96 -1.48
C MET A 24 11.86 2.83 -2.32
N ARG A 25 10.81 2.27 -1.76
CA ARG A 25 9.50 2.17 -2.41
C ARG A 25 8.91 3.55 -2.63
N ALA A 26 8.86 4.39 -1.59
CA ALA A 26 8.38 5.76 -1.67
C ALA A 26 9.13 6.57 -2.74
N SER A 27 10.46 6.53 -2.73
CA SER A 27 11.28 7.22 -3.72
C SER A 27 10.97 6.80 -5.17
N LYS A 28 10.72 5.52 -5.42
CA LYS A 28 10.38 5.02 -6.75
C LYS A 28 8.97 5.44 -7.19
N GLU A 29 7.98 5.32 -6.31
CA GLU A 29 6.59 5.70 -6.61
C GLU A 29 6.47 7.21 -6.86
N ILE A 30 7.11 8.03 -6.01
CA ILE A 30 7.16 9.49 -6.17
C ILE A 30 7.88 9.88 -7.46
N TYR A 31 9.01 9.24 -7.76
CA TYR A 31 9.74 9.47 -9.01
C TYR A 31 8.88 9.14 -10.24
N ALA A 32 8.21 7.99 -10.23
CA ALA A 32 7.34 7.57 -11.34
C ALA A 32 6.16 8.54 -11.52
N ALA A 33 5.52 8.94 -10.43
CA ALA A 33 4.44 9.93 -10.45
C ALA A 33 4.90 11.30 -10.95
N ALA A 34 6.11 11.74 -10.57
CA ALA A 34 6.69 12.99 -11.06
C ALA A 34 7.05 12.93 -12.56
N LYS A 35 7.44 11.75 -13.06
CA LYS A 35 7.75 11.54 -14.50
C LYS A 35 6.51 11.35 -15.38
N SER A 36 5.38 10.92 -14.81
CA SER A 36 4.13 10.76 -15.57
C SER A 36 3.45 12.08 -15.93
N GLY A 37 3.89 13.19 -15.35
CA GLY A 37 3.36 14.53 -15.60
C GLY A 37 4.39 15.61 -15.29
N VAL A 38 3.93 16.77 -14.86
CA VAL A 38 4.80 17.86 -14.39
C VAL A 38 5.37 17.49 -13.03
N PRO A 39 6.70 17.63 -12.77
CA PRO A 39 7.32 17.31 -11.49
C PRO A 39 7.06 18.41 -10.42
N ASP A 40 5.81 18.84 -10.33
CA ASP A 40 5.33 19.83 -9.38
C ASP A 40 4.04 19.30 -8.71
N PRO A 41 4.04 19.18 -7.37
CA PRO A 41 2.88 18.63 -6.63
C PRO A 41 1.59 19.44 -6.78
N GLU A 42 1.66 20.74 -7.07
CA GLU A 42 0.48 21.57 -7.24
C GLU A 42 -0.22 21.29 -8.57
N SER A 43 0.54 20.94 -9.61
CA SER A 43 0.08 20.72 -10.97
C SER A 43 -0.10 19.25 -11.34
N ASN A 44 0.33 18.31 -10.46
CA ASN A 44 0.31 16.87 -10.73
C ASN A 44 -0.41 16.11 -9.60
N LEU A 45 -1.66 15.72 -9.87
CA LEU A 45 -2.50 15.01 -8.90
C LEU A 45 -1.90 13.66 -8.48
N ALA A 46 -1.33 12.89 -9.42
CA ALA A 46 -0.71 11.61 -9.11
C ALA A 46 0.51 11.78 -8.19
N LEU A 47 1.30 12.85 -8.39
CA LEU A 47 2.42 13.18 -7.52
C LEU A 47 1.95 13.61 -6.13
N ARG A 48 0.89 14.40 -6.05
CA ARG A 48 0.28 14.81 -4.79
C ARG A 48 -0.20 13.60 -3.98
N SER A 49 -0.97 12.70 -4.59
CA SER A 49 -1.42 11.46 -3.94
C SER A 49 -0.27 10.57 -3.48
N ALA A 50 0.79 10.43 -4.29
CA ALA A 50 1.97 9.68 -3.89
C ALA A 50 2.70 10.31 -2.70
N ILE A 51 2.80 11.62 -2.63
CA ILE A 51 3.40 12.34 -1.50
C ILE A 51 2.57 12.15 -0.23
N GLU A 52 1.25 12.31 -0.31
CA GLU A 52 0.35 12.12 0.83
C GLU A 52 0.44 10.70 1.40
N LYS A 53 0.45 9.68 0.55
CA LYS A 53 0.60 8.28 0.94
C LYS A 53 1.84 8.03 1.81
N TYR A 54 2.95 8.72 1.54
CA TYR A 54 4.22 8.52 2.24
C TYR A 54 4.56 9.60 3.26
N ARG A 55 3.73 10.65 3.40
CA ARG A 55 3.98 11.79 4.27
C ARG A 55 4.23 11.41 5.74
N LYS A 56 3.47 10.43 6.26
CA LYS A 56 3.59 9.96 7.65
C LYS A 56 4.78 9.00 7.87
N THR A 57 5.21 8.30 6.82
CA THR A 57 6.17 7.19 6.93
C THR A 57 7.56 7.50 6.38
N CYS A 58 7.68 8.52 5.54
CA CYS A 58 8.91 8.85 4.83
C CYS A 58 9.36 10.27 5.18
N PRO A 59 10.66 10.49 5.47
CA PRO A 59 11.21 11.83 5.68
C PRO A 59 11.06 12.69 4.42
N ARG A 60 10.81 13.98 4.62
CA ARG A 60 10.60 14.93 3.53
C ARG A 60 11.78 15.03 2.56
N ASP A 61 13.00 14.94 3.06
CA ASP A 61 14.20 14.97 2.23
C ASP A 61 14.30 13.80 1.24
N VAL A 62 13.71 12.65 1.54
CA VAL A 62 13.63 11.51 0.60
C VAL A 62 12.62 11.80 -0.50
N ILE A 63 11.50 12.43 -0.17
CA ILE A 63 10.46 12.86 -1.11
C ILE A 63 11.04 13.91 -2.06
N ASP A 64 11.66 14.95 -1.52
CA ASP A 64 12.21 16.06 -2.30
C ASP A 64 13.32 15.58 -3.25
N ARG A 65 14.21 14.69 -2.80
CA ARG A 65 15.24 14.07 -3.66
C ARG A 65 14.65 13.25 -4.80
N ALA A 66 13.53 12.55 -4.56
CA ALA A 66 12.86 11.77 -5.62
C ALA A 66 12.27 12.70 -6.70
N ILE A 67 11.68 13.82 -6.31
CA ILE A 67 11.15 14.85 -7.21
C ILE A 67 12.29 15.52 -7.98
N GLU A 68 13.35 15.93 -7.29
CA GLU A 68 14.53 16.53 -7.90
C GLU A 68 15.18 15.61 -8.96
N LYS A 69 15.31 14.34 -8.63
CA LYS A 69 15.80 13.32 -9.57
C LYS A 69 14.91 13.20 -10.80
N ALA A 70 13.59 13.35 -10.64
CA ALA A 70 12.66 13.32 -11.76
C ALA A 70 12.78 14.55 -12.67
N LYS A 71 13.19 15.70 -12.16
CA LYS A 71 13.49 16.91 -12.94
C LYS A 71 14.76 16.77 -13.78
N GLY A 72 15.70 15.93 -13.35
CA GLY A 72 16.96 15.68 -14.07
C GLY A 72 16.75 14.88 -15.37
N GLY A 73 17.64 15.06 -16.34
CA GLY A 73 17.56 14.45 -17.66
C GLY A 73 17.86 12.96 -17.74
N ASP A 74 18.52 12.35 -16.74
CA ASP A 74 18.83 10.93 -16.67
C ASP A 74 17.59 10.13 -16.23
N SER A 75 16.82 9.68 -17.21
CA SER A 75 15.55 8.99 -16.97
C SER A 75 15.71 7.48 -16.93
N VAL A 76 15.74 6.90 -15.74
CA VAL A 76 15.43 5.48 -15.57
C VAL A 76 13.90 5.36 -15.67
N ALA A 77 13.41 4.79 -16.77
CA ALA A 77 12.00 4.49 -16.91
C ALA A 77 11.66 3.31 -15.98
N TYR A 78 10.86 3.57 -14.94
CA TYR A 78 10.31 2.49 -14.13
C TYR A 78 9.00 1.99 -14.77
N ILE A 79 8.91 0.67 -14.93
CA ILE A 79 7.76 -0.02 -15.51
C ILE A 79 6.99 -0.68 -14.35
N PRO A 80 5.70 -0.38 -14.18
CA PRO A 80 4.87 -1.11 -13.23
C PRO A 80 4.65 -2.53 -13.73
N GLY A 81 4.65 -3.50 -12.80
CA GLY A 81 4.36 -4.90 -13.09
C GLY A 81 3.57 -5.50 -11.94
N ARG A 82 2.65 -6.40 -12.26
CA ARG A 82 1.85 -7.16 -11.31
C ARG A 82 2.06 -8.64 -11.51
N TYR A 83 2.25 -9.33 -10.42
CA TYR A 83 2.43 -10.78 -10.40
C TYR A 83 1.50 -11.41 -9.38
N GLU A 84 0.87 -12.49 -9.76
CA GLU A 84 -0.16 -13.16 -9.01
C GLU A 84 0.26 -14.58 -8.66
N PHE A 85 -0.02 -15.01 -7.43
CA PHE A 85 0.39 -16.31 -6.93
C PHE A 85 -0.66 -16.91 -5.99
N PHE A 86 -0.80 -18.21 -6.06
CA PHE A 86 -1.34 -19.02 -4.99
C PHE A 86 -0.28 -19.18 -3.91
N GLY A 87 -0.62 -18.78 -2.68
CA GLY A 87 0.25 -18.90 -1.52
C GLY A 87 0.05 -20.19 -0.75
N PRO A 88 0.83 -20.43 0.32
CA PRO A 88 0.66 -21.58 1.18
C PRO A 88 -0.66 -21.51 1.94
N GLY A 89 -1.33 -22.66 2.12
CA GLY A 89 -2.56 -22.76 2.90
C GLY A 89 -3.81 -22.19 2.22
N GLY A 90 -3.83 -22.11 0.90
CA GLY A 90 -4.96 -21.56 0.14
C GLY A 90 -4.98 -20.04 0.09
N SER A 91 -3.94 -19.36 0.57
CA SER A 91 -3.84 -17.91 0.50
C SER A 91 -3.55 -17.42 -0.92
N PHE A 92 -3.96 -16.20 -1.23
CA PHE A 92 -3.70 -15.53 -2.49
C PHE A 92 -2.71 -14.39 -2.28
N ILE A 93 -1.83 -14.15 -3.25
CA ILE A 93 -0.79 -13.14 -3.15
C ILE A 93 -0.77 -12.34 -4.45
N ILE A 94 -0.95 -11.02 -4.35
CA ILE A 94 -0.70 -10.06 -5.41
C ILE A 94 0.56 -9.28 -5.06
N VAL A 95 1.47 -9.17 -6.03
CA VAL A 95 2.74 -8.46 -5.87
C VAL A 95 2.83 -7.38 -6.93
N ASP A 96 2.71 -6.13 -6.52
CA ASP A 96 2.96 -5.00 -7.39
C ASP A 96 4.44 -4.61 -7.32
N THR A 97 5.03 -4.37 -8.47
CA THR A 97 6.44 -4.00 -8.61
C THR A 97 6.58 -2.74 -9.45
N LEU A 98 7.59 -1.95 -9.16
CA LEU A 98 8.03 -0.82 -9.96
C LEU A 98 9.52 -1.01 -10.27
N THR A 99 9.84 -1.35 -11.50
CA THR A 99 11.18 -1.84 -11.87
C THR A 99 11.67 -1.27 -13.19
N ASP A 100 12.97 -1.12 -13.30
CA ASP A 100 13.69 -0.81 -14.53
C ASP A 100 13.89 -2.06 -15.42
N ASN A 101 13.69 -3.28 -14.87
CA ASN A 101 13.86 -4.54 -15.59
C ASN A 101 12.81 -5.57 -15.16
N VAL A 102 11.80 -5.74 -16.00
CA VAL A 102 10.65 -6.63 -15.76
C VAL A 102 11.07 -8.09 -15.59
N ASN A 103 12.04 -8.57 -16.41
CA ASN A 103 12.50 -9.95 -16.35
C ASN A 103 13.22 -10.25 -15.02
N ARG A 104 14.09 -9.33 -14.58
CA ARG A 104 14.78 -9.46 -13.29
C ARG A 104 13.79 -9.45 -12.13
N ALA A 105 12.79 -8.57 -12.18
CA ALA A 105 11.74 -8.51 -11.16
C ALA A 105 10.90 -9.79 -11.11
N LEU A 106 10.45 -10.30 -12.26
CA LEU A 106 9.69 -11.53 -12.36
C LEU A 106 10.45 -12.73 -11.78
N VAL A 107 11.71 -12.92 -12.17
CA VAL A 107 12.55 -14.00 -11.65
C VAL A 107 12.76 -13.87 -10.15
N GLY A 108 13.01 -12.65 -9.65
CA GLY A 108 13.18 -12.37 -8.22
C GLY A 108 11.95 -12.71 -7.40
N VAL A 109 10.79 -12.18 -7.80
CA VAL A 109 9.51 -12.43 -7.11
C VAL A 109 9.15 -13.91 -7.16
N ARG A 110 9.18 -14.53 -8.35
CA ARG A 110 8.88 -15.94 -8.53
C ARG A 110 9.76 -16.83 -7.64
N THR A 111 11.06 -16.56 -7.59
CA THR A 111 12.01 -17.34 -6.78
C THR A 111 11.66 -17.25 -5.29
N ILE A 112 11.34 -16.06 -4.78
CA ILE A 112 10.99 -15.85 -3.37
C ILE A 112 9.70 -16.62 -3.03
N VAL A 113 8.65 -16.43 -3.82
CA VAL A 113 7.34 -17.02 -3.57
C VAL A 113 7.38 -18.55 -3.68
N THR A 114 8.04 -19.10 -4.73
CA THR A 114 8.16 -20.55 -4.94
C THR A 114 8.96 -21.23 -3.82
N LYS A 115 10.05 -20.61 -3.34
CA LYS A 115 10.81 -21.12 -2.19
C LYS A 115 9.98 -21.23 -0.92
N LYS A 116 8.90 -20.45 -0.80
CA LYS A 116 7.97 -20.49 0.34
C LYS A 116 6.76 -21.41 0.11
N GLY A 117 6.69 -22.08 -1.02
CA GLY A 117 5.63 -23.03 -1.36
C GLY A 117 4.47 -22.41 -2.12
N GLY A 118 4.62 -21.19 -2.63
CA GLY A 118 3.66 -20.58 -3.52
C GLY A 118 3.85 -21.00 -4.98
N LYS A 119 2.80 -20.84 -5.77
CA LYS A 119 2.76 -21.17 -7.21
C LYS A 119 2.19 -19.98 -8.00
N MET A 120 2.81 -19.63 -9.11
CA MET A 120 2.30 -18.59 -10.01
C MET A 120 0.95 -19.01 -10.60
N GLY A 121 -0.01 -18.09 -10.59
CA GLY A 121 -1.34 -18.32 -11.16
C GLY A 121 -2.23 -17.09 -10.95
N SER A 122 -3.32 -17.01 -11.69
CA SER A 122 -4.26 -15.89 -11.66
C SER A 122 -5.10 -15.94 -10.40
N VAL A 123 -5.06 -14.91 -9.58
CA VAL A 123 -5.78 -14.81 -8.30
C VAL A 123 -6.52 -13.48 -8.13
N ALA A 124 -6.38 -12.54 -9.06
CA ALA A 124 -6.97 -11.21 -8.97
C ALA A 124 -8.49 -11.21 -8.80
N TYR A 125 -9.18 -12.24 -9.31
CA TYR A 125 -10.63 -12.40 -9.17
C TYR A 125 -11.12 -12.64 -7.72
N ASN A 126 -10.20 -12.98 -6.80
CA ASN A 126 -10.50 -13.10 -5.37
C ASN A 126 -10.34 -11.78 -4.61
N PHE A 127 -10.08 -10.71 -5.34
CA PHE A 127 -9.89 -9.39 -4.76
C PHE A 127 -10.80 -8.38 -5.46
N ASN A 128 -11.28 -7.42 -4.68
CA ASN A 128 -11.95 -6.24 -5.19
C ASN A 128 -10.91 -5.12 -5.36
N TYR A 129 -10.80 -4.56 -6.55
CA TYR A 129 -9.94 -3.40 -6.80
C TYR A 129 -10.74 -2.14 -6.51
N ALA A 130 -10.47 -1.50 -5.39
CA ALA A 130 -11.25 -0.38 -4.88
C ALA A 130 -10.38 0.67 -4.18
N ALA A 131 -10.91 1.84 -3.99
CA ALA A 131 -10.32 2.83 -3.10
C ALA A 131 -10.75 2.53 -1.65
N TYR A 132 -9.76 2.40 -0.77
CA TYR A 132 -9.92 2.15 0.64
C TYR A 132 -9.50 3.37 1.44
N ILE A 133 -10.38 3.84 2.31
CA ILE A 133 -10.16 4.97 3.19
C ILE A 133 -10.44 4.53 4.61
N ALA A 134 -9.51 4.75 5.54
CA ALA A 134 -9.69 4.48 6.96
C ALA A 134 -9.29 5.69 7.79
N PHE A 135 -10.09 6.01 8.78
CA PHE A 135 -9.86 7.11 9.70
C PHE A 135 -10.52 6.83 11.06
N LYS A 136 -10.10 7.56 12.08
CA LYS A 136 -10.65 7.41 13.42
C LYS A 136 -12.02 8.07 13.53
N GLY A 137 -12.98 7.33 14.09
CA GLY A 137 -14.35 7.79 14.28
C GLY A 137 -15.14 6.86 15.18
N ASP A 138 -16.41 7.18 15.36
CA ASP A 138 -17.39 6.38 16.06
C ASP A 138 -18.50 5.92 15.11
N GLU A 139 -19.48 5.17 15.63
CA GLU A 139 -20.59 4.65 14.82
C GLU A 139 -21.46 5.78 14.23
N ALA A 140 -21.63 6.87 14.96
CA ALA A 140 -22.36 8.06 14.45
C ALA A 140 -21.61 8.70 13.27
N LYS A 141 -20.28 8.72 13.35
CA LYS A 141 -19.42 9.22 12.26
C LYS A 141 -19.46 8.31 11.03
N ARG A 142 -19.66 7.00 11.22
CA ARG A 142 -19.87 6.04 10.13
C ARG A 142 -21.15 6.38 9.35
N ASP A 143 -22.26 6.60 10.05
CA ASP A 143 -23.56 6.91 9.42
C ASP A 143 -23.49 8.27 8.69
N GLU A 144 -22.93 9.29 9.33
CA GLU A 144 -22.69 10.60 8.72
C GLU A 144 -21.81 10.49 7.45
N THR A 145 -20.79 9.64 7.48
CA THR A 145 -19.90 9.39 6.36
C THR A 145 -20.63 8.75 5.19
N GLU A 146 -21.40 7.69 5.43
CA GLU A 146 -22.15 6.98 4.39
C GLU A 146 -23.15 7.93 3.70
N GLU A 147 -23.91 8.71 4.50
CA GLU A 147 -24.87 9.68 3.99
C GLU A 147 -24.22 10.75 3.12
N ASN A 148 -23.13 11.36 3.59
CA ASN A 148 -22.45 12.42 2.85
C ASN A 148 -21.73 11.92 1.60
N LEU A 149 -21.14 10.73 1.62
CA LEU A 149 -20.54 10.13 0.43
C LEU A 149 -21.59 9.89 -0.66
N ILE A 150 -22.77 9.37 -0.29
CA ILE A 150 -23.89 9.16 -1.24
C ILE A 150 -24.39 10.51 -1.77
N LEU A 151 -24.61 11.50 -0.91
CA LEU A 151 -25.01 12.87 -1.29
C LEU A 151 -23.96 13.54 -2.19
N GLY A 152 -22.69 13.23 -1.99
CA GLY A 152 -21.58 13.68 -2.82
C GLY A 152 -21.46 12.92 -4.14
N ASP A 153 -22.39 12.04 -4.49
CA ASP A 153 -22.37 11.24 -5.73
C ASP A 153 -21.06 10.43 -5.86
N VAL A 154 -20.60 9.84 -4.77
CA VAL A 154 -19.48 8.89 -4.69
C VAL A 154 -20.04 7.48 -4.82
N ASP A 155 -19.44 6.65 -5.65
CA ASP A 155 -19.82 5.22 -5.78
C ASP A 155 -19.31 4.44 -4.56
N VAL A 156 -20.16 4.41 -3.51
CA VAL A 156 -19.86 3.77 -2.23
C VAL A 156 -20.19 2.28 -2.32
N GLN A 157 -19.21 1.43 -2.08
CA GLN A 157 -19.37 -0.02 -2.04
C GLN A 157 -19.67 -0.53 -0.62
N LYS A 158 -18.98 0.06 0.39
CA LYS A 158 -19.10 -0.38 1.77
C LYS A 158 -18.62 0.71 2.73
N VAL A 159 -19.32 0.88 3.86
CA VAL A 159 -18.86 1.67 5.00
C VAL A 159 -19.04 0.83 6.27
N GLU A 160 -17.97 0.67 7.04
CA GLU A 160 -17.96 -0.13 8.27
C GLU A 160 -17.34 0.66 9.42
N TYR A 161 -17.71 0.27 10.63
CA TYR A 161 -17.09 0.75 11.85
C TYR A 161 -16.60 -0.45 12.67
N GLU A 162 -15.33 -0.46 13.01
CA GLU A 162 -14.74 -1.49 13.85
C GLU A 162 -13.63 -0.87 14.73
N ASP A 163 -13.63 -1.19 16.02
CA ASP A 163 -12.57 -0.84 16.99
C ASP A 163 -12.16 0.65 17.04
N GLY A 164 -13.08 1.59 16.77
CA GLY A 164 -12.80 3.02 16.79
C GLY A 164 -12.30 3.58 15.46
N GLU A 165 -12.35 2.77 14.40
CA GLU A 165 -12.00 3.17 13.04
C GLU A 165 -13.24 3.04 12.11
N VAL A 166 -13.40 4.04 11.24
CA VAL A 166 -14.37 4.00 10.15
C VAL A 166 -13.63 3.63 8.88
N GLU A 167 -14.09 2.57 8.22
CA GLU A 167 -13.52 2.06 6.98
C GLU A 167 -14.51 2.25 5.83
N CYS A 168 -14.09 2.94 4.78
CA CYS A 168 -14.89 3.18 3.59
C CYS A 168 -14.24 2.54 2.37
N THR A 169 -15.04 1.83 1.58
CA THR A 169 -14.64 1.29 0.30
C THR A 169 -15.48 1.95 -0.78
N VAL A 170 -14.82 2.61 -1.74
CA VAL A 170 -15.47 3.32 -2.85
C VAL A 170 -14.85 2.91 -4.19
N ALA A 171 -15.47 3.32 -5.29
CA ALA A 171 -14.90 3.06 -6.62
C ALA A 171 -13.49 3.64 -6.74
N PRO A 172 -12.57 2.99 -7.49
CA PRO A 172 -11.17 3.40 -7.58
C PRO A 172 -10.97 4.83 -8.10
N GLY A 173 -11.87 5.30 -8.97
CA GLY A 173 -11.84 6.65 -9.54
C GLY A 173 -12.31 7.74 -8.58
N ASP A 174 -13.03 7.38 -7.54
CA ASP A 174 -13.70 8.33 -6.63
C ASP A 174 -12.89 8.64 -5.36
N LEU A 175 -11.65 8.16 -5.25
CA LEU A 175 -10.81 8.37 -4.07
C LEU A 175 -10.66 9.84 -3.70
N GLU A 176 -10.34 10.71 -4.65
CA GLU A 176 -10.13 12.14 -4.37
C GLU A 176 -11.46 12.84 -4.06
N LYS A 177 -12.54 12.50 -4.80
CA LYS A 177 -13.88 12.99 -4.54
C LYS A 177 -14.37 12.61 -3.14
N ALA A 178 -14.14 11.36 -2.73
CA ALA A 178 -14.47 10.88 -1.40
C ALA A 178 -13.68 11.64 -0.32
N LYS A 179 -12.40 11.92 -0.52
CA LYS A 179 -11.60 12.73 0.41
C LYS A 179 -12.13 14.16 0.54
N GLU A 180 -12.55 14.79 -0.56
CA GLU A 180 -13.14 16.14 -0.55
C GLU A 180 -14.45 16.17 0.26
N VAL A 181 -15.33 15.18 0.05
CA VAL A 181 -16.57 15.04 0.82
C VAL A 181 -16.28 14.84 2.31
N LEU A 182 -15.34 13.94 2.63
CA LEU A 182 -14.93 13.66 4.02
C LEU A 182 -14.31 14.88 4.69
N ALA A 183 -13.54 15.69 3.97
CA ALA A 183 -13.01 16.95 4.47
C ALA A 183 -14.14 17.95 4.81
N GLY A 184 -15.23 17.95 4.03
CA GLY A 184 -16.42 18.76 4.28
C GLY A 184 -17.11 18.45 5.61
N ILE A 185 -17.04 17.20 6.09
CA ILE A 185 -17.57 16.76 7.39
C ILE A 185 -16.49 16.74 8.50
N GLY A 186 -15.33 17.39 8.26
CA GLY A 186 -14.27 17.56 9.25
C GLY A 186 -13.26 16.41 9.34
N VAL A 187 -13.32 15.43 8.45
CA VAL A 187 -12.33 14.34 8.39
C VAL A 187 -11.19 14.73 7.44
N THR A 188 -10.10 15.20 8.00
CA THR A 188 -8.90 15.64 7.24
C THR A 188 -7.69 14.77 7.47
N ASP A 189 -7.71 13.92 8.49
CA ASP A 189 -6.59 13.03 8.82
C ASP A 189 -7.01 11.57 8.61
N PHE A 190 -6.40 10.95 7.61
CA PHE A 190 -6.66 9.57 7.24
C PHE A 190 -5.52 8.66 7.73
N ASP A 191 -5.86 7.50 8.30
CA ASP A 191 -4.90 6.47 8.63
C ASP A 191 -4.47 5.70 7.38
N SER A 192 -5.39 5.52 6.43
CA SER A 192 -5.13 5.00 5.09
C SER A 192 -6.06 5.64 4.08
N ALA A 193 -5.54 5.99 2.90
CA ALA A 193 -6.34 6.47 1.77
C ALA A 193 -5.62 6.09 0.47
N GLU A 194 -5.92 4.92 -0.08
CA GLU A 194 -5.24 4.40 -1.26
C GLU A 194 -6.14 3.51 -2.11
N VAL A 195 -5.84 3.44 -3.40
CA VAL A 195 -6.46 2.45 -4.29
C VAL A 195 -5.67 1.14 -4.17
N THR A 196 -6.34 0.07 -3.80
CA THR A 196 -5.70 -1.21 -3.50
C THR A 196 -6.60 -2.41 -3.83
N PHE A 197 -6.04 -3.61 -3.73
CA PHE A 197 -6.77 -4.85 -3.81
C PHE A 197 -7.24 -5.29 -2.43
N LEU A 198 -8.53 -5.28 -2.21
CA LEU A 198 -9.18 -5.77 -0.99
C LEU A 198 -9.57 -7.23 -1.18
N PRO A 199 -9.24 -8.14 -0.27
CA PRO A 199 -9.65 -9.54 -0.39
C PRO A 199 -11.15 -9.67 -0.20
N ASN A 200 -11.80 -10.50 -1.04
CA ASN A 200 -13.22 -10.83 -0.89
C ASN A 200 -13.45 -11.77 0.31
N GLU A 201 -12.46 -12.62 0.60
CA GLU A 201 -12.52 -13.59 1.70
C GLU A 201 -11.18 -13.67 2.41
N TYR A 202 -11.22 -14.00 3.70
CA TYR A 202 -10.04 -14.22 4.53
C TYR A 202 -9.88 -15.70 4.82
N VAL A 203 -8.64 -16.18 4.88
CA VAL A 203 -8.30 -17.57 5.20
C VAL A 203 -7.47 -17.62 6.48
N ASP A 204 -7.90 -18.45 7.42
CA ASP A 204 -7.13 -18.71 8.64
C ASP A 204 -5.92 -19.59 8.34
N LEU A 205 -4.75 -19.04 8.55
CA LEU A 205 -3.49 -19.74 8.36
C LEU A 205 -3.02 -20.35 9.70
N SER A 206 -2.67 -21.64 9.69
CA SER A 206 -2.02 -22.24 10.84
C SER A 206 -0.74 -21.48 11.24
N PRO A 207 -0.30 -21.47 12.52
CA PRO A 207 0.87 -20.72 12.97
C PRO A 207 2.17 -21.01 12.20
N ARG A 208 2.31 -22.21 11.67
CA ARG A 208 3.45 -22.62 10.84
C ARG A 208 3.39 -21.99 9.44
N MET A 209 2.21 -21.90 8.85
CA MET A 209 1.96 -21.29 7.55
C MET A 209 2.01 -19.77 7.65
N HIS A 210 1.51 -19.20 8.73
CA HIS A 210 1.61 -17.77 9.02
C HIS A 210 3.08 -17.28 9.09
N ARG A 211 3.99 -18.05 9.73
CA ARG A 211 5.43 -17.72 9.70
C ARG A 211 6.02 -17.77 8.28
N ARG A 212 5.59 -18.71 7.44
CA ARG A 212 6.04 -18.80 6.05
C ARG A 212 5.55 -17.62 5.21
N SER A 213 4.34 -17.19 5.42
CA SER A 213 3.74 -16.03 4.79
C SER A 213 4.43 -14.73 5.21
N LYS A 214 4.62 -14.49 6.53
CA LYS A 214 5.36 -13.31 7.03
C LYS A 214 6.80 -13.19 6.53
N THR A 215 7.48 -14.28 6.25
CA THR A 215 8.83 -14.24 5.68
C THR A 215 8.86 -13.97 4.17
N CYS A 216 7.73 -13.98 3.48
CA CYS A 216 7.59 -13.41 2.14
C CYS A 216 7.47 -11.86 2.17
N SER A 217 7.19 -11.30 3.34
CA SER A 217 6.73 -9.92 3.54
C SER A 217 7.77 -8.79 3.62
N PRO A 218 9.11 -8.93 3.65
CA PRO A 218 9.93 -7.73 3.88
C PRO A 218 10.06 -6.77 2.71
N CYS A 219 9.56 -7.10 1.52
CA CYS A 219 9.78 -6.25 0.33
C CYS A 219 8.55 -5.89 -0.51
N LEU A 220 7.40 -6.58 -0.39
CA LEU A 220 6.46 -6.57 -1.51
C LEU A 220 4.98 -6.74 -1.15
N MET A 221 4.57 -6.76 0.12
CA MET A 221 3.19 -7.10 0.45
C MET A 221 2.41 -5.94 1.06
N SER A 222 1.40 -5.52 0.34
CA SER A 222 0.15 -5.03 0.89
C SER A 222 -0.80 -6.23 1.03
N ALA A 223 -0.56 -7.10 2.00
CA ALA A 223 -1.53 -8.11 2.40
C ALA A 223 -1.98 -7.74 3.82
N LYS A 224 -3.16 -7.14 3.94
CA LYS A 224 -3.86 -7.08 5.23
C LYS A 224 -4.19 -8.52 5.63
N MET A 225 -3.50 -9.03 6.62
CA MET A 225 -3.87 -10.26 7.30
C MET A 225 -4.68 -9.86 8.53
N SER A 226 -5.90 -10.39 8.64
CA SER A 226 -6.73 -10.21 9.82
C SER A 226 -5.97 -10.66 11.06
N ARG A 227 -6.02 -9.85 12.10
CA ARG A 227 -5.65 -10.22 13.47
C ARG A 227 -6.77 -11.02 14.09
N THR A 228 -6.48 -12.20 14.58
CA THR A 228 -7.09 -12.77 15.77
C THR A 228 -6.22 -12.44 16.94
#